data_aadfc68c7975ade9c5ea69a27ea915fa
#
_entry.id   aadfc68c7975ade9c5ea69a27ea915fa
#
_cell.length_a   1.000
_cell.length_b   1.000
_cell.length_c   1.000
_cell.angle_alpha   90.00
_cell.angle_beta   90.00
_cell.angle_gamma   90.00
#
_symmetry.space_group_name_H-M   'P 1'
#
loop_
_entity.id
_entity.type
_entity.pdbx_description
1 polymer ?
#
loop_
_entity_poly.entity_id
_entity_poly.type
_entity_poly.pdbx_seq_one_letter_code
_entity_poly.pdbx_strand_id
1 'polypeptide(L)' 'MNGRLDKVAMTNKLMQLKRELHYKCEIGEKNEGYCRGANDYLNRCFDVLDEYWQ' A
#
# COMPACT_ATOMS: atom_id res chain seq x y z
N MET A 1 -11.84 -22.32 -1.24
CA MET A 1 -10.78 -21.35 -1.33
C MET A 1 -9.63 -21.68 -0.37
N ASN A 2 -8.44 -21.56 -0.79
CA ASN A 2 -7.30 -21.98 0.02
C ASN A 2 -6.76 -20.87 0.90
N GLY A 3 -7.37 -19.72 0.92
CA GLY A 3 -6.96 -18.64 1.77
C GLY A 3 -5.72 -17.89 1.32
N ARG A 4 -5.20 -18.24 0.17
CA ARG A 4 -4.00 -17.61 -0.35
C ARG A 4 -4.36 -16.50 -1.32
N LEU A 5 -3.76 -15.34 -1.11
CA LEU A 5 -3.94 -14.21 -2.02
C LEU A 5 -2.90 -14.32 -3.13
N ASP A 6 -3.33 -14.12 -4.35
CA ASP A 6 -2.37 -14.06 -5.45
C ASP A 6 -1.80 -12.65 -5.54
N LYS A 7 -0.83 -12.50 -6.44
CA LYS A 7 -0.12 -11.24 -6.58
C LYS A 7 -1.05 -10.09 -6.95
N VAL A 8 -2.01 -10.37 -7.82
CA VAL A 8 -2.94 -9.34 -8.27
C VAL A 8 -3.80 -8.85 -7.11
N ALA A 9 -4.31 -9.79 -6.32
CA ALA A 9 -5.16 -9.42 -5.18
C ALA A 9 -4.37 -8.61 -4.16
N MET A 10 -3.14 -9.01 -3.88
CA MET A 10 -2.30 -8.27 -2.93
C MET A 10 -1.97 -6.88 -3.46
N THR A 11 -1.67 -6.78 -4.73
CA THR A 11 -1.38 -5.49 -5.35
C THR A 11 -2.59 -4.57 -5.22
N ASN A 12 -3.78 -5.09 -5.48
CA ASN A 12 -4.99 -4.29 -5.39
C ASN A 12 -5.24 -3.80 -3.96
N LYS A 13 -4.97 -4.66 -2.98
CA LYS A 13 -5.14 -4.25 -1.58
C LYS A 13 -4.16 -3.15 -1.21
N LEU A 14 -2.91 -3.27 -1.65
CA LEU A 14 -1.93 -2.24 -1.38
C LEU A 14 -2.28 -0.92 -2.05
N MET A 15 -2.79 -0.99 -3.28
CA MET A 15 -3.22 0.22 -3.98
C MET A 15 -4.37 0.89 -3.26
N GLN A 16 -5.28 0.10 -2.72
CA GLN A 16 -6.39 0.63 -1.96
C GLN A 16 -5.91 1.33 -0.70
N LEU A 17 -4.96 0.72 0.00
CA LEU A 17 -4.38 1.34 1.19
C LEU A 17 -3.68 2.64 0.84
N LYS A 18 -2.99 2.67 -0.29
CA LYS A 18 -2.30 3.87 -0.72
C LYS A 18 -3.27 5.00 -1.02
N ARG A 19 -4.39 4.68 -1.65
CA ARG A 19 -5.42 5.68 -1.91
C ARG A 19 -5.99 6.23 -0.62
N GLU A 20 -6.27 5.37 0.33
CA GLU A 20 -6.79 5.81 1.63
C GLU A 20 -5.80 6.71 2.32
N LEU A 21 -4.52 6.35 2.27
CA LEU A 21 -3.49 7.16 2.88
C LEU A 21 -3.44 8.54 2.24
N HIS A 22 -3.44 8.59 0.92
CA HIS A 22 -3.38 9.87 0.21
C HIS A 22 -4.59 10.73 0.54
N TYR A 23 -5.76 10.14 0.61
CA TYR A 23 -6.96 10.88 0.96
C TYR A 23 -6.85 11.49 2.35
N LYS A 24 -6.44 10.68 3.33
CA LYS A 24 -6.33 11.16 4.71
C LYS A 24 -5.28 12.24 4.84
N CYS A 25 -4.20 12.11 4.09
CA CYS A 25 -3.16 13.13 4.11
C CYS A 25 -3.63 14.43 3.46
N GLU A 26 -4.44 14.31 2.41
CA GLU A 26 -4.93 15.46 1.69
C GLU A 26 -5.89 16.29 2.54
N ILE A 27 -6.73 15.62 3.32
CA ILE A 27 -7.66 16.34 4.18
C ILE A 27 -7.03 16.75 5.51
N GLY A 28 -5.74 16.48 5.70
CA GLY A 28 -5.04 16.92 6.89
C GLY A 28 -5.25 16.05 8.11
N GLU A 29 -5.79 14.86 7.94
CA GLU A 29 -6.04 13.97 9.09
C GLU A 29 -4.75 13.45 9.69
N LYS A 30 -3.72 13.28 8.86
CA LYS A 30 -2.42 12.79 9.31
C LYS A 30 -1.36 13.84 9.08
N ASN A 31 -0.31 13.82 9.92
CA ASN A 31 0.76 14.80 9.74
C ASN A 31 1.68 14.39 8.59
N GLU A 32 2.52 15.34 8.19
CA GLU A 32 3.35 15.15 7.01
C GLU A 32 4.36 14.03 7.19
N GLY A 33 4.94 13.92 8.38
CA GLY A 33 5.89 12.85 8.66
C GLY A 33 5.26 11.46 8.54
N TYR A 34 4.05 11.32 9.06
CA TYR A 34 3.33 10.07 8.95
C TYR A 34 3.04 9.75 7.48
N CYS A 35 2.60 10.75 6.73
CA CYS A 35 2.24 10.55 5.34
C CYS A 35 3.44 10.10 4.52
N ARG A 36 4.57 10.75 4.74
CA ARG A 36 5.79 10.42 4.01
C ARG A 36 6.28 9.02 4.35
N GLY A 37 6.34 8.70 5.64
CA GLY A 37 6.80 7.40 6.09
C GLY A 37 5.90 6.27 5.62
N ALA A 38 4.59 6.48 5.71
CA ALA A 38 3.64 5.45 5.29
C ALA A 38 3.70 5.26 3.78
N ASN A 39 3.86 6.34 3.04
CA ASN A 39 3.96 6.24 1.59
C ASN A 39 5.22 5.46 1.19
N ASP A 40 6.33 5.75 1.85
CA ASP A 40 7.58 5.03 1.58
C ASP A 40 7.44 3.55 1.90
N TYR A 41 6.79 3.25 3.01
CA TYR A 41 6.58 1.86 3.40
C TYR A 41 5.73 1.12 2.37
N LEU A 42 4.66 1.75 1.92
CA LEU A 42 3.81 1.14 0.90
C LEU A 42 4.58 0.92 -0.40
N ASN A 43 5.43 1.86 -0.77
CA ASN A 43 6.24 1.69 -1.96
C ASN A 43 7.19 0.50 -1.82
N ARG A 44 7.74 0.29 -0.64
CA ARG A 44 8.59 -0.87 -0.39
C ARG A 44 7.78 -2.16 -0.50
N CYS A 45 6.54 -2.14 -0.03
CA CYS A 45 5.68 -3.29 -0.17
C CYS A 45 5.43 -3.64 -1.63
N PHE A 46 5.25 -2.61 -2.47
CA PHE A 46 5.10 -2.84 -3.90
C PHE A 46 6.37 -3.45 -4.49
N ASP A 47 7.52 -2.96 -4.07
CA ASP A 47 8.79 -3.49 -4.56
C ASP A 47 8.94 -4.97 -4.21
N VAL A 48 8.63 -5.32 -2.96
CA VAL A 48 8.71 -6.71 -2.52
C VAL A 48 7.75 -7.57 -3.33
N LEU A 49 6.55 -7.07 -3.54
CA LEU A 49 5.54 -7.79 -4.30
C LEU A 49 5.98 -8.01 -5.73
N ASP A 50 6.71 -7.04 -6.28
CA ASP A 50 7.20 -7.09 -7.64
C ASP A 50 8.21 -8.20 -7.84
N GLU A 51 8.91 -8.57 -6.77
CA GLU A 51 9.88 -9.66 -6.82
C GLU A 51 9.24 -11.04 -6.70
N TYR A 52 7.97 -11.07 -6.38
CA TYR A 52 7.27 -12.33 -6.20
C TYR A 52 7.02 -13.01 -7.52
N TRP A 53 7.24 -14.31 -7.53
CA TRP A 53 6.95 -15.15 -8.68
C TRP A 53 5.57 -15.75 -8.58
N GLN A 54 4.86 -15.70 -9.70
CA GLN A 54 3.54 -16.28 -9.69
C GLN A 54 3.23 -17.02 -10.95
#